data_afe573f5472b57fbea385616a258dbe3
#
_entry.id   afe573f5472b57fbea385616a258dbe3
#
_cell.length_a   1.000
_cell.length_b   1.000
_cell.length_c   1.000
_cell.angle_alpha   90.00
_cell.angle_beta   90.00
_cell.angle_gamma   90.00
#
_symmetry.space_group_name_H-M   'P 1'
#
loop_
_entity.id
_entity.type
_entity.pdbx_description
1 polymer ?
#
loop_
_entity_poly.entity_id
_entity_poly.type
_entity_poly.pdbx_seq_one_letter_code
_entity_poly.pdbx_strand_id
1 'polypeptide(L)'
;MVKILTYEQIDQQQWQELVQSSATATWFQTPEAYKFYASNPEEMTPFIVGIEEDGHLTGVIVGYTTQETNPIKQLLTCRSIIIGGPLLANDISDEALSALLTSLTKLPSLQGGGGGRLTPIYIESRNFHDYSKWRNIFEANGFAYQPHLNFHVDTSSVEVVDKNLGKSRKRDIRTTIRDGVTPVYQPTTAQVKEYYQILQNLYTTKVKTPLFSWNFFEQLHRTEHARFILTEYQGRIIGGTVCVELPNRALYEWFACGEDGVYDHIYPSCYTTYLGIKYAAESGCQIFDMMGAGKPEEAYGVRDFKAKFGGELVEHGRFLCVRKPLLYWIGKTGVKLLKRK
;
A
#
# COMPACT_ATOMS: atom_id res chain seq x y z
N MET A 1 -2.78 -5.42 -32.60
CA MET A 1 -1.31 -5.20 -32.51
C MET A 1 -0.99 -4.72 -31.11
N VAL A 2 -0.03 -5.39 -30.45
CA VAL A 2 0.38 -5.08 -29.07
C VAL A 2 1.55 -4.07 -29.09
N LYS A 3 1.46 -3.00 -28.27
CA LYS A 3 2.48 -1.95 -28.20
C LYS A 3 2.74 -1.54 -26.74
N ILE A 4 4.03 -1.52 -26.33
CA ILE A 4 4.47 -1.02 -25.04
C ILE A 4 4.54 0.51 -25.08
N LEU A 5 4.03 1.16 -24.04
CA LEU A 5 3.98 2.62 -23.92
C LEU A 5 4.82 3.11 -22.73
N THR A 6 5.55 4.22 -22.94
CA THR A 6 6.14 5.02 -21.86
C THR A 6 5.13 6.01 -21.30
N TYR A 7 5.48 6.71 -20.20
CA TYR A 7 4.59 7.71 -19.57
C TYR A 7 4.08 8.76 -20.57
N GLU A 8 4.95 9.27 -21.43
CA GLU A 8 4.62 10.32 -22.41
C GLU A 8 3.71 9.82 -23.54
N GLN A 9 3.65 8.51 -23.74
CA GLN A 9 2.84 7.86 -24.77
C GLN A 9 1.49 7.40 -24.27
N ILE A 10 1.30 7.31 -22.95
CA ILE A 10 0.02 6.89 -22.37
C ILE A 10 -0.97 8.06 -22.46
N ASP A 11 -2.08 7.84 -23.15
CA ASP A 11 -3.19 8.77 -23.15
C ASP A 11 -3.83 8.84 -21.76
N GLN A 12 -3.88 10.07 -21.20
CA GLN A 12 -4.35 10.29 -19.84
C GLN A 12 -5.85 10.00 -19.68
N GLN A 13 -6.64 10.21 -20.71
CA GLN A 13 -8.07 9.92 -20.69
C GLN A 13 -8.30 8.41 -20.70
N GLN A 14 -7.64 7.67 -21.61
CA GLN A 14 -7.73 6.22 -21.62
C GLN A 14 -7.25 5.59 -20.30
N TRP A 15 -6.23 6.18 -19.66
CA TRP A 15 -5.77 5.71 -18.35
C TRP A 15 -6.84 5.89 -17.27
N GLN A 16 -7.51 7.04 -17.24
CA GLN A 16 -8.62 7.29 -16.31
C GLN A 16 -9.81 6.36 -16.58
N GLU A 17 -10.16 6.13 -17.84
CA GLU A 17 -11.21 5.20 -18.25
C GLU A 17 -10.88 3.76 -17.82
N LEU A 18 -9.61 3.35 -17.97
CA LEU A 18 -9.16 2.04 -17.49
C LEU A 18 -9.22 1.93 -15.95
N VAL A 19 -8.88 2.98 -15.21
CA VAL A 19 -9.05 3.02 -13.75
C VAL A 19 -10.52 2.87 -13.36
N GLN A 20 -11.44 3.48 -14.12
CA GLN A 20 -12.88 3.38 -13.82
C GLN A 20 -13.48 2.00 -14.14
N SER A 21 -13.03 1.37 -15.22
CA SER A 21 -13.64 0.12 -15.75
C SER A 21 -12.97 -1.16 -15.22
N SER A 22 -11.71 -1.10 -14.83
CA SER A 22 -10.94 -2.28 -14.40
C SER A 22 -11.39 -2.82 -13.05
N ALA A 23 -11.54 -4.13 -12.94
CA ALA A 23 -11.75 -4.83 -11.66
C ALA A 23 -10.51 -4.82 -10.76
N THR A 24 -9.31 -4.59 -11.32
CA THR A 24 -8.05 -4.58 -10.56
C THR A 24 -7.59 -3.17 -10.18
N ALA A 25 -8.42 -2.14 -10.40
CA ALA A 25 -8.05 -0.77 -10.14
C ALA A 25 -7.86 -0.50 -8.64
N THR A 26 -6.75 0.19 -8.34
CA THR A 26 -6.45 0.74 -7.02
C THR A 26 -5.99 2.18 -7.17
N TRP A 27 -6.00 2.97 -6.08
CA TRP A 27 -5.39 4.30 -6.10
C TRP A 27 -3.92 4.26 -6.55
N PHE A 28 -3.18 3.22 -6.16
CA PHE A 28 -1.75 3.08 -6.42
C PHE A 28 -1.39 2.92 -7.92
N GLN A 29 -2.38 2.72 -8.78
CA GLN A 29 -2.21 2.59 -10.23
C GLN A 29 -2.78 3.78 -11.01
N THR A 30 -3.13 4.89 -10.31
CA THR A 30 -3.65 6.12 -10.91
C THR A 30 -2.53 7.07 -11.35
N PRO A 31 -2.84 8.04 -12.24
CA PRO A 31 -1.92 9.15 -12.56
C PRO A 31 -1.48 9.94 -11.33
N GLU A 32 -2.36 10.09 -10.34
CA GLU A 32 -2.06 10.79 -9.08
C GLU A 32 -0.98 10.04 -8.27
N ALA A 33 -1.10 8.72 -8.14
CA ALA A 33 -0.11 7.91 -7.44
C ALA A 33 1.28 7.99 -8.13
N TYR A 34 1.33 7.97 -9.46
CA TYR A 34 2.58 8.17 -10.19
C TYR A 34 3.23 9.51 -9.87
N LYS A 35 2.45 10.60 -9.89
CA LYS A 35 2.93 11.95 -9.53
C LYS A 35 3.40 12.01 -8.08
N PHE A 36 2.67 11.35 -7.16
CA PHE A 36 3.07 11.26 -5.76
C PHE A 36 4.41 10.52 -5.61
N TYR A 37 4.63 9.40 -6.28
CA TYR A 37 5.95 8.73 -6.24
C TYR A 37 7.05 9.63 -6.80
N ALA A 38 6.79 10.38 -7.87
CA ALA A 38 7.74 11.31 -8.47
C ALA A 38 8.09 12.52 -7.56
N SER A 39 7.19 12.89 -6.65
CA SER A 39 7.44 13.98 -5.68
C SER A 39 8.35 13.58 -4.51
N ASN A 40 8.77 12.31 -4.44
CA ASN A 40 9.63 11.76 -3.38
C ASN A 40 10.96 11.18 -3.92
N PRO A 41 11.77 11.95 -4.68
CA PRO A 41 12.93 11.42 -5.42
C PRO A 41 14.05 10.89 -4.52
N GLU A 42 14.11 11.31 -3.25
CA GLU A 42 15.11 10.83 -2.30
C GLU A 42 14.88 9.38 -1.84
N GLU A 43 13.64 8.91 -1.92
CA GLU A 43 13.23 7.58 -1.44
C GLU A 43 12.68 6.67 -2.55
N MET A 44 12.20 7.27 -3.65
CA MET A 44 11.50 6.57 -4.71
C MET A 44 11.94 7.06 -6.10
N THR A 45 12.27 6.13 -6.98
CA THR A 45 12.31 6.41 -8.41
C THR A 45 11.08 5.77 -9.03
N PRO A 46 10.09 6.57 -9.48
CA PRO A 46 8.88 6.03 -10.09
C PRO A 46 9.21 5.34 -11.41
N PHE A 47 8.43 4.34 -11.75
CA PHE A 47 8.38 3.79 -13.08
C PHE A 47 6.94 3.52 -13.50
N ILE A 48 6.73 3.55 -14.79
CA ILE A 48 5.45 3.23 -15.40
C ILE A 48 5.67 2.49 -16.71
N VAL A 49 4.82 1.54 -16.99
CA VAL A 49 4.72 0.86 -18.28
C VAL A 49 3.25 0.72 -18.63
N GLY A 50 2.87 1.16 -19.82
CA GLY A 50 1.56 0.90 -20.41
C GLY A 50 1.62 -0.15 -21.49
N ILE A 51 0.48 -0.78 -21.78
CA ILE A 51 0.28 -1.68 -22.92
C ILE A 51 -1.00 -1.32 -23.65
N GLU A 52 -0.88 -1.23 -24.97
CA GLU A 52 -1.97 -0.92 -25.88
C GLU A 52 -2.20 -2.10 -26.82
N GLU A 53 -3.47 -2.46 -27.01
CA GLU A 53 -3.94 -3.42 -27.99
C GLU A 53 -4.91 -2.73 -28.96
N ASP A 54 -4.59 -2.75 -30.24
CA ASP A 54 -5.41 -2.19 -31.33
C ASP A 54 -5.90 -0.74 -31.07
N GLY A 55 -5.03 0.09 -30.48
CA GLY A 55 -5.31 1.51 -30.17
C GLY A 55 -5.97 1.77 -28.81
N HIS A 56 -6.21 0.73 -28.00
CA HIS A 56 -6.82 0.83 -26.68
C HIS A 56 -5.81 0.48 -25.57
N LEU A 57 -5.75 1.30 -24.52
CA LEU A 57 -4.94 1.03 -23.35
C LEU A 57 -5.57 -0.12 -22.53
N THR A 58 -4.92 -1.29 -22.52
CA THR A 58 -5.44 -2.49 -21.83
C THR A 58 -4.69 -2.83 -20.55
N GLY A 59 -3.56 -2.19 -20.28
CA GLY A 59 -2.86 -2.40 -19.01
C GLY A 59 -1.89 -1.28 -18.67
N VAL A 60 -1.77 -1.01 -17.36
CA VAL A 60 -0.78 -0.07 -16.82
C VAL A 60 -0.17 -0.66 -15.55
N ILE A 61 1.13 -0.56 -15.43
CA ILE A 61 1.84 -0.85 -14.18
C ILE A 61 2.50 0.43 -13.70
N VAL A 62 2.11 0.89 -12.53
CA VAL A 62 2.76 1.97 -11.80
C VAL A 62 3.49 1.38 -10.61
N GLY A 63 4.71 1.80 -10.39
CA GLY A 63 5.49 1.39 -9.23
C GLY A 63 6.66 2.34 -8.96
N TYR A 64 7.43 1.99 -7.97
CA TYR A 64 8.65 2.72 -7.67
C TYR A 64 9.79 1.75 -7.30
N THR A 65 11.01 2.20 -7.55
CA THR A 65 12.21 1.53 -7.05
C THR A 65 12.73 2.32 -5.85
N THR A 66 13.05 1.60 -4.77
CA THR A 66 13.55 2.24 -3.53
C THR A 66 14.90 2.92 -3.75
N GLN A 67 15.03 4.13 -3.22
CA GLN A 67 16.26 4.91 -3.21
C GLN A 67 16.87 4.94 -1.81
N GLU A 68 18.19 4.94 -1.76
CA GLU A 68 18.96 5.07 -0.53
C GLU A 68 20.15 5.99 -0.79
N THR A 69 20.42 6.91 0.12
CA THR A 69 21.55 7.84 -0.02
C THR A 69 22.92 7.15 0.11
N ASN A 70 23.00 6.08 0.88
CA ASN A 70 24.23 5.28 1.02
C ASN A 70 24.35 4.27 -0.13
N PRO A 71 25.39 4.32 -0.99
CA PRO A 71 25.53 3.45 -2.16
C PRO A 71 25.60 1.95 -1.82
N ILE A 72 26.24 1.58 -0.70
CA ILE A 72 26.34 0.17 -0.27
C ILE A 72 24.96 -0.32 0.15
N LYS A 73 24.22 0.48 0.95
CA LYS A 73 22.86 0.18 1.35
C LYS A 73 21.95 0.09 0.13
N GLN A 74 22.06 1.03 -0.84
CA GLN A 74 21.33 0.99 -2.10
C GLN A 74 21.56 -0.32 -2.86
N LEU A 75 22.80 -0.78 -2.97
CA LEU A 75 23.12 -2.04 -3.64
C LEU A 75 22.47 -3.25 -2.97
N LEU A 76 22.37 -3.25 -1.63
CA LEU A 76 21.87 -4.37 -0.84
C LEU A 76 20.36 -4.36 -0.60
N THR A 77 19.68 -3.21 -0.82
CA THR A 77 18.25 -3.04 -0.50
C THR A 77 17.40 -2.61 -1.69
N CYS A 78 18.01 -2.32 -2.86
CA CYS A 78 17.31 -1.84 -4.06
C CYS A 78 16.24 -2.86 -4.52
N ARG A 79 15.00 -2.42 -4.54
CA ARG A 79 13.86 -3.24 -4.93
C ARG A 79 12.81 -2.39 -5.64
N SER A 80 12.10 -2.99 -6.59
CA SER A 80 10.95 -2.36 -7.25
C SER A 80 9.66 -2.90 -6.66
N ILE A 81 8.75 -2.00 -6.31
CA ILE A 81 7.48 -2.32 -5.66
C ILE A 81 6.33 -1.80 -6.52
N ILE A 82 5.37 -2.67 -6.77
CA ILE A 82 4.09 -2.38 -7.41
C ILE A 82 3.03 -2.59 -6.33
N ILE A 83 2.45 -1.49 -5.82
CA ILE A 83 1.40 -1.57 -4.80
C ILE A 83 0.06 -1.73 -5.50
N GLY A 84 -0.79 -2.62 -5.02
CA GLY A 84 -2.13 -2.88 -5.57
C GLY A 84 -2.15 -3.88 -6.74
N GLY A 85 -0.99 -4.21 -7.31
CA GLY A 85 -0.89 -5.03 -8.53
C GLY A 85 -1.04 -4.21 -9.81
N PRO A 86 -0.95 -4.81 -11.01
CA PRO A 86 -1.18 -4.15 -12.28
C PRO A 86 -2.63 -3.70 -12.46
N LEU A 87 -2.84 -2.55 -13.07
CA LEU A 87 -4.14 -2.14 -13.60
C LEU A 87 -4.35 -2.83 -14.95
N LEU A 88 -5.34 -3.69 -15.06
CA LEU A 88 -5.59 -4.49 -16.25
C LEU A 88 -7.02 -4.34 -16.74
N ALA A 89 -7.24 -4.25 -18.04
CA ALA A 89 -8.56 -4.42 -18.63
C ALA A 89 -9.09 -5.84 -18.33
N ASN A 90 -10.40 -5.98 -18.16
CA ASN A 90 -10.99 -7.26 -17.80
C ASN A 90 -10.79 -8.33 -18.88
N ASP A 91 -10.58 -7.92 -20.13
CA ASP A 91 -10.41 -8.70 -21.35
C ASP A 91 -9.00 -8.61 -21.96
N ILE A 92 -8.01 -8.10 -21.23
CA ILE A 92 -6.62 -8.05 -21.69
C ILE A 92 -6.17 -9.42 -22.20
N SER A 93 -5.51 -9.46 -23.35
CA SER A 93 -4.99 -10.70 -23.92
C SER A 93 -3.77 -11.22 -23.16
N ASP A 94 -3.56 -12.54 -23.22
CA ASP A 94 -2.39 -13.21 -22.65
C ASP A 94 -1.08 -12.68 -23.25
N GLU A 95 -1.09 -12.35 -24.54
CA GLU A 95 0.05 -11.76 -25.26
C GLU A 95 0.39 -10.37 -24.70
N ALA A 96 -0.62 -9.51 -24.54
CA ALA A 96 -0.41 -8.16 -24.00
C ALA A 96 0.07 -8.19 -22.55
N LEU A 97 -0.54 -9.01 -21.70
CA LEU A 97 -0.09 -9.15 -20.30
C LEU A 97 1.33 -9.69 -20.24
N SER A 98 1.68 -10.70 -21.06
CA SER A 98 3.03 -11.24 -21.12
C SER A 98 4.04 -10.17 -21.58
N ALA A 99 3.71 -9.36 -22.60
CA ALA A 99 4.55 -8.27 -23.06
C ALA A 99 4.73 -7.19 -21.98
N LEU A 100 3.65 -6.83 -21.25
CA LEU A 100 3.66 -5.89 -20.13
C LEU A 100 4.60 -6.36 -19.01
N LEU A 101 4.49 -7.62 -18.58
CA LEU A 101 5.33 -8.21 -17.52
C LEU A 101 6.80 -8.35 -17.98
N THR A 102 7.03 -8.76 -19.22
CA THR A 102 8.39 -8.85 -19.80
C THR A 102 9.06 -7.48 -19.80
N SER A 103 8.32 -6.41 -20.09
CA SER A 103 8.86 -5.05 -20.12
C SER A 103 9.40 -4.60 -18.76
N LEU A 104 8.78 -5.01 -17.65
CA LEU A 104 9.28 -4.75 -16.29
C LEU A 104 10.68 -5.33 -16.08
N THR A 105 10.96 -6.48 -16.68
CA THR A 105 12.28 -7.11 -16.55
C THR A 105 13.35 -6.39 -17.38
N LYS A 106 12.94 -5.52 -18.30
CA LYS A 106 13.80 -4.71 -19.16
C LYS A 106 13.86 -3.24 -18.73
N LEU A 107 13.15 -2.86 -17.64
CA LEU A 107 13.22 -1.49 -17.13
C LEU A 107 14.67 -1.04 -17.02
N PRO A 108 14.99 0.18 -17.48
CA PRO A 108 16.35 0.70 -17.43
C PRO A 108 16.82 0.68 -15.98
N SER A 109 18.03 0.19 -15.78
CA SER A 109 18.68 0.25 -14.48
C SER A 109 18.75 1.70 -14.03
N LEU A 110 18.38 1.97 -12.79
CA LEU A 110 18.47 3.32 -12.23
C LEU A 110 19.90 3.86 -12.34
N GLN A 111 20.03 5.14 -12.61
CA GLN A 111 21.32 5.79 -12.47
C GLN A 111 21.61 5.90 -10.95
N GLY A 112 22.52 5.06 -10.48
CA GLY A 112 23.05 5.21 -9.12
C GLY A 112 23.92 6.46 -9.01
N GLY A 113 23.99 7.10 -7.83
CA GLY A 113 24.78 8.30 -7.57
C GLY A 113 26.30 8.18 -7.77
N GLY A 114 26.77 7.11 -8.40
CA GLY A 114 28.15 6.86 -8.81
C GLY A 114 28.31 6.48 -10.29
N GLY A 115 27.34 6.80 -11.17
CA GLY A 115 27.41 6.54 -12.62
C GLY A 115 27.14 5.08 -13.02
N GLY A 116 26.87 4.17 -12.08
CA GLY A 116 26.51 2.78 -12.33
C GLY A 116 25.00 2.58 -12.46
N ARG A 117 24.58 1.74 -13.43
CA ARG A 117 23.19 1.31 -13.55
C ARG A 117 22.86 0.27 -12.45
N LEU A 118 21.98 0.60 -11.52
CA LEU A 118 21.53 -0.31 -10.46
C LEU A 118 20.25 -1.03 -10.87
N THR A 119 20.34 -2.33 -11.12
CA THR A 119 19.19 -3.20 -11.30
C THR A 119 18.63 -3.59 -9.94
N PRO A 120 17.32 -3.54 -9.69
CA PRO A 120 16.73 -3.97 -8.44
C PRO A 120 17.03 -5.45 -8.16
N ILE A 121 17.14 -5.82 -6.89
CA ILE A 121 17.36 -7.21 -6.45
C ILE A 121 16.16 -8.07 -6.82
N TYR A 122 14.97 -7.50 -6.69
CA TYR A 122 13.71 -8.11 -7.07
C TYR A 122 12.64 -7.07 -7.42
N ILE A 123 11.62 -7.50 -8.13
CA ILE A 123 10.38 -6.77 -8.39
C ILE A 123 9.27 -7.49 -7.64
N GLU A 124 8.50 -6.77 -6.83
CA GLU A 124 7.39 -7.33 -6.04
C GLU A 124 6.09 -6.62 -6.40
N SER A 125 5.11 -7.37 -6.88
CA SER A 125 3.72 -6.94 -7.00
C SER A 125 2.95 -7.36 -5.75
N ARG A 126 2.38 -6.40 -5.03
CA ARG A 126 1.56 -6.60 -3.82
C ARG A 126 0.11 -6.48 -4.21
N ASN A 127 -0.56 -7.60 -4.38
CA ASN A 127 -1.90 -7.60 -4.96
C ASN A 127 -2.97 -7.26 -3.92
N PHE A 128 -3.95 -6.46 -4.32
CA PHE A 128 -5.14 -6.12 -3.52
C PHE A 128 -6.42 -6.69 -4.13
N HIS A 129 -6.29 -7.29 -5.30
CA HIS A 129 -7.36 -7.98 -6.02
C HIS A 129 -6.91 -9.38 -6.41
N ASP A 130 -7.86 -10.21 -6.85
CA ASP A 130 -7.59 -11.56 -7.32
C ASP A 130 -7.01 -11.54 -8.75
N TYR A 131 -5.79 -12.05 -8.88
CA TYR A 131 -5.09 -12.25 -10.16
C TYR A 131 -4.97 -13.74 -10.51
N SER A 132 -5.76 -14.61 -9.89
CA SER A 132 -5.66 -16.07 -10.07
C SER A 132 -5.81 -16.50 -11.52
N LYS A 133 -6.69 -15.84 -12.29
CA LYS A 133 -6.89 -16.13 -13.72
C LYS A 133 -5.65 -15.89 -14.58
N TRP A 134 -4.76 -15.01 -14.14
CA TRP A 134 -3.52 -14.66 -14.87
C TRP A 134 -2.27 -15.26 -14.26
N ARG A 135 -2.40 -16.07 -13.18
CA ARG A 135 -1.25 -16.63 -12.43
C ARG A 135 -0.23 -17.30 -13.35
N ASN A 136 -0.68 -18.16 -14.27
CA ASN A 136 0.20 -18.87 -15.19
C ASN A 136 1.02 -17.93 -16.07
N ILE A 137 0.46 -16.78 -16.48
CA ILE A 137 1.14 -15.76 -17.28
C ILE A 137 2.21 -15.06 -16.45
N PHE A 138 1.89 -14.70 -15.21
CA PHE A 138 2.87 -14.15 -14.28
C PHE A 138 4.04 -15.12 -14.07
N GLU A 139 3.77 -16.38 -13.80
CA GLU A 139 4.79 -17.42 -13.55
C GLU A 139 5.64 -17.69 -14.79
N ALA A 140 5.04 -17.75 -15.98
CA ALA A 140 5.75 -17.90 -17.25
C ALA A 140 6.70 -16.72 -17.54
N ASN A 141 6.41 -15.52 -16.98
CA ASN A 141 7.26 -14.32 -17.07
C ASN A 141 8.19 -14.14 -15.85
N GLY A 142 8.39 -15.19 -15.03
CA GLY A 142 9.35 -15.21 -13.92
C GLY A 142 8.86 -14.55 -12.63
N PHE A 143 7.57 -14.32 -12.50
CA PHE A 143 6.94 -13.78 -11.29
C PHE A 143 6.29 -14.89 -10.46
N ALA A 144 7.04 -15.44 -9.50
CA ALA A 144 6.55 -16.51 -8.62
C ALA A 144 5.50 -15.99 -7.65
N TYR A 145 4.37 -16.72 -7.54
CA TYR A 145 3.33 -16.39 -6.57
C TYR A 145 3.78 -16.69 -5.14
N GLN A 146 3.41 -15.81 -4.22
CA GLN A 146 3.64 -15.96 -2.80
C GLN A 146 2.35 -15.67 -2.03
N PRO A 147 1.81 -16.61 -1.25
CA PRO A 147 0.63 -16.37 -0.42
C PRO A 147 0.82 -15.18 0.52
N HIS A 148 -0.16 -14.31 0.57
CA HIS A 148 -0.19 -13.19 1.49
C HIS A 148 -1.64 -12.79 1.77
N LEU A 149 -1.97 -12.67 3.04
CA LEU A 149 -3.32 -12.39 3.50
C LEU A 149 -3.57 -10.88 3.58
N ASN A 150 -4.84 -10.52 3.47
CA ASN A 150 -5.35 -9.17 3.70
C ASN A 150 -6.73 -9.24 4.34
N PHE A 151 -7.26 -8.12 4.86
CA PHE A 151 -8.65 -7.99 5.29
C PHE A 151 -9.35 -6.91 4.47
N HIS A 152 -10.52 -7.28 3.94
CA HIS A 152 -11.45 -6.36 3.32
C HIS A 152 -12.67 -6.19 4.22
N VAL A 153 -12.90 -4.97 4.70
CA VAL A 153 -14.08 -4.65 5.49
C VAL A 153 -15.14 -4.09 4.55
N ASP A 154 -16.35 -4.67 4.60
CA ASP A 154 -17.51 -4.15 3.89
C ASP A 154 -17.94 -2.81 4.48
N THR A 155 -17.89 -1.78 3.66
CA THR A 155 -18.24 -0.39 4.01
C THR A 155 -19.41 0.12 3.19
N SER A 156 -20.29 -0.78 2.73
CA SER A 156 -21.50 -0.44 1.98
C SER A 156 -22.47 0.47 2.77
N SER A 157 -22.44 0.41 4.10
CA SER A 157 -23.07 1.38 5.00
C SER A 157 -22.45 1.37 6.41
N VAL A 158 -22.69 2.45 7.17
CA VAL A 158 -22.25 2.55 8.57
C VAL A 158 -22.92 1.47 9.44
N GLU A 159 -24.18 1.11 9.15
CA GLU A 159 -24.91 0.06 9.86
C GLU A 159 -24.26 -1.31 9.66
N VAL A 160 -23.76 -1.61 8.44
CA VAL A 160 -23.03 -2.85 8.14
C VAL A 160 -21.72 -2.89 8.91
N VAL A 161 -20.96 -1.80 8.92
CA VAL A 161 -19.74 -1.66 9.72
C VAL A 161 -20.02 -1.92 11.19
N ASP A 162 -21.00 -1.23 11.76
CA ASP A 162 -21.33 -1.36 13.19
C ASP A 162 -21.86 -2.76 13.55
N LYS A 163 -22.61 -3.40 12.66
CA LYS A 163 -23.10 -4.76 12.85
C LYS A 163 -21.93 -5.76 12.94
N ASN A 164 -20.99 -5.68 12.02
CA ASN A 164 -19.89 -6.64 11.85
C ASN A 164 -18.75 -6.44 12.84
N LEU A 165 -18.64 -5.26 13.45
CA LEU A 165 -17.62 -4.93 14.43
C LEU A 165 -17.64 -5.86 15.65
N GLY A 166 -16.50 -6.44 16.00
CA GLY A 166 -16.36 -7.36 17.14
C GLY A 166 -16.73 -6.71 18.48
N LYS A 167 -17.33 -7.48 19.39
CA LYS A 167 -17.82 -6.99 20.72
C LYS A 167 -16.73 -6.25 21.51
N SER A 168 -15.48 -6.75 21.49
CA SER A 168 -14.38 -6.09 22.20
C SER A 168 -14.06 -4.71 21.58
N ARG A 169 -14.09 -4.59 20.25
CA ARG A 169 -13.85 -3.32 19.56
C ARG A 169 -14.95 -2.31 19.87
N LYS A 170 -16.22 -2.74 19.84
CA LYS A 170 -17.34 -1.89 20.25
C LYS A 170 -17.16 -1.31 21.65
N ARG A 171 -16.71 -2.15 22.60
CA ARG A 171 -16.43 -1.70 23.96
C ARG A 171 -15.26 -0.70 24.00
N ASP A 172 -14.13 -1.05 23.38
CA ASP A 172 -12.90 -0.27 23.41
C ASP A 172 -13.13 1.12 22.78
N ILE A 173 -13.86 1.17 21.64
CA ILE A 173 -14.25 2.42 20.96
C ILE A 173 -15.16 3.27 21.85
N ARG A 174 -16.23 2.68 22.41
CA ARG A 174 -17.18 3.41 23.31
C ARG A 174 -16.46 4.01 24.51
N THR A 175 -15.54 3.25 25.11
CA THR A 175 -14.76 3.72 26.26
C THR A 175 -13.86 4.88 25.84
N THR A 176 -13.15 4.76 24.74
CA THR A 176 -12.27 5.81 24.21
C THR A 176 -13.02 7.11 23.91
N ILE A 177 -14.22 7.01 23.32
CA ILE A 177 -15.07 8.19 23.04
C ILE A 177 -15.57 8.80 24.35
N ARG A 178 -16.09 7.99 25.29
CA ARG A 178 -16.60 8.45 26.60
C ARG A 178 -15.51 9.18 27.38
N ASP A 179 -14.27 8.74 27.28
CA ASP A 179 -13.15 9.29 28.04
C ASP A 179 -12.53 10.51 27.34
N GLY A 180 -13.18 11.03 26.27
CA GLY A 180 -12.95 12.36 25.71
C GLY A 180 -11.98 12.41 24.53
N VAL A 181 -11.67 11.28 23.87
CA VAL A 181 -10.90 11.28 22.62
C VAL A 181 -11.78 11.74 21.45
N THR A 182 -11.30 12.69 20.67
CA THR A 182 -12.02 13.27 19.54
C THR A 182 -11.32 12.99 18.21
N PRO A 183 -12.08 12.80 17.10
CA PRO A 183 -11.51 12.63 15.76
C PRO A 183 -11.11 13.96 15.15
N VAL A 184 -10.02 13.95 14.35
CA VAL A 184 -9.55 15.07 13.52
C VAL A 184 -9.48 14.59 12.09
N TYR A 185 -10.43 15.03 11.23
CA TYR A 185 -10.52 14.61 9.82
C TYR A 185 -9.77 15.53 8.85
N GLN A 186 -9.47 16.74 9.27
CA GLN A 186 -8.72 17.73 8.49
C GLN A 186 -7.55 18.27 9.33
N PRO A 187 -6.55 17.44 9.62
CA PRO A 187 -5.45 17.85 10.48
C PRO A 187 -4.59 18.91 9.79
N THR A 188 -4.07 19.83 10.60
CA THR A 188 -3.02 20.74 10.17
C THR A 188 -1.71 19.99 9.95
N THR A 189 -0.78 20.58 9.18
CA THR A 189 0.57 20.01 9.00
C THR A 189 1.28 19.77 10.34
N ALA A 190 1.04 20.61 11.36
CA ALA A 190 1.59 20.41 12.70
C ALA A 190 1.06 19.14 13.36
N GLN A 191 -0.25 18.90 13.31
CA GLN A 191 -0.88 17.68 13.84
C GLN A 191 -0.43 16.42 13.08
N VAL A 192 -0.27 16.51 11.75
CA VAL A 192 0.31 15.41 10.96
C VAL A 192 1.76 15.13 11.39
N LYS A 193 2.52 16.16 11.75
CA LYS A 193 3.89 15.99 12.26
C LYS A 193 3.92 15.33 13.64
N GLU A 194 2.98 15.64 14.53
CA GLU A 194 2.82 14.94 15.81
C GLU A 194 2.51 13.45 15.58
N TYR A 195 1.57 13.14 14.69
CA TYR A 195 1.27 11.76 14.30
C TYR A 195 2.50 11.04 13.73
N TYR A 196 3.27 11.70 12.86
CA TYR A 196 4.49 11.13 12.30
C TYR A 196 5.51 10.75 13.39
N GLN A 197 5.63 11.53 14.46
CA GLN A 197 6.50 11.20 15.60
C GLN A 197 6.06 9.92 16.33
N ILE A 198 4.74 9.73 16.53
CA ILE A 198 4.19 8.50 17.10
C ILE A 198 4.52 7.30 16.18
N LEU A 199 4.29 7.45 14.89
CA LEU A 199 4.59 6.43 13.89
C LEU A 199 6.09 6.10 13.84
N GLN A 200 6.96 7.11 13.87
CA GLN A 200 8.42 6.95 13.90
C GLN A 200 8.87 6.17 15.14
N ASN A 201 8.30 6.48 16.33
CA ASN A 201 8.57 5.74 17.55
C ASN A 201 8.13 4.27 17.42
N LEU A 202 6.94 4.00 16.86
CA LEU A 202 6.46 2.64 16.61
C LEU A 202 7.43 1.86 15.71
N TYR A 203 7.88 2.48 14.60
CA TYR A 203 8.79 1.83 13.64
C TYR A 203 10.16 1.55 14.23
N THR A 204 10.68 2.47 15.05
CA THR A 204 11.98 2.32 15.71
C THR A 204 11.96 1.24 16.79
N THR A 205 10.87 1.18 17.59
CA THR A 205 10.84 0.33 18.78
C THR A 205 10.26 -1.07 18.51
N LYS A 206 9.19 -1.17 17.70
CA LYS A 206 8.43 -2.42 17.51
C LYS A 206 8.55 -3.00 16.10
N VAL A 207 8.34 -2.19 15.06
CA VAL A 207 8.31 -2.69 13.67
C VAL A 207 9.70 -3.04 13.17
N LYS A 208 10.71 -2.24 13.57
CA LYS A 208 12.14 -2.42 13.25
C LYS A 208 12.42 -2.51 11.74
N THR A 209 11.65 -1.77 10.95
CA THR A 209 11.87 -1.59 9.50
C THR A 209 11.96 -0.10 9.20
N PRO A 210 12.62 0.30 8.09
CA PRO A 210 12.66 1.70 7.70
C PRO A 210 11.25 2.27 7.51
N LEU A 211 11.01 3.46 8.05
CA LEU A 211 9.86 4.30 7.76
C LEU A 211 10.27 5.35 6.72
N PHE A 212 9.36 5.74 5.87
CA PHE A 212 9.55 6.89 4.97
C PHE A 212 9.81 8.18 5.76
N SER A 213 10.52 9.11 5.14
CA SER A 213 10.87 10.39 5.75
C SER A 213 9.64 11.28 5.99
N TRP A 214 9.84 12.38 6.73
CA TRP A 214 8.81 13.39 6.90
C TRP A 214 8.33 13.94 5.56
N ASN A 215 9.23 14.16 4.59
CA ASN A 215 8.86 14.67 3.27
C ASN A 215 7.80 13.80 2.58
N PHE A 216 7.92 12.46 2.68
CA PHE A 216 6.91 11.54 2.15
C PHE A 216 5.51 11.82 2.73
N PHE A 217 5.40 11.96 4.06
CA PHE A 217 4.12 12.21 4.72
C PHE A 217 3.58 13.61 4.44
N GLU A 218 4.46 14.61 4.33
CA GLU A 218 4.09 15.97 3.96
C GLU A 218 3.57 16.03 2.51
N GLN A 219 4.22 15.35 1.55
CA GLN A 219 3.74 15.27 0.18
C GLN A 219 2.43 14.48 0.10
N LEU A 220 2.31 13.37 0.84
CA LEU A 220 1.08 12.58 0.91
C LEU A 220 -0.09 13.41 1.48
N HIS A 221 0.15 14.23 2.50
CA HIS A 221 -0.88 15.10 3.09
C HIS A 221 -1.41 16.16 2.09
N ARG A 222 -0.63 16.51 1.07
CA ARG A 222 -1.04 17.43 -0.01
C ARG A 222 -1.72 16.72 -1.18
N THR A 223 -1.76 15.39 -1.18
CA THR A 223 -2.34 14.58 -2.23
C THR A 223 -3.87 14.57 -2.10
N GLU A 224 -4.58 14.78 -3.20
CA GLU A 224 -6.03 15.02 -3.21
C GLU A 224 -6.84 13.88 -2.57
N HIS A 225 -6.48 12.63 -2.90
CA HIS A 225 -7.17 11.44 -2.39
C HIS A 225 -6.49 10.79 -1.18
N ALA A 226 -5.56 11.47 -0.51
CA ALA A 226 -5.04 11.03 0.78
C ALA A 226 -5.92 11.51 1.94
N ARG A 227 -6.11 10.66 2.93
CA ARG A 227 -6.93 10.92 4.11
C ARG A 227 -6.10 10.67 5.36
N PHE A 228 -5.87 11.72 6.14
CA PHE A 228 -5.26 11.66 7.45
C PHE A 228 -6.36 11.80 8.49
N ILE A 229 -6.72 10.71 9.13
CA ILE A 229 -7.75 10.66 10.17
C ILE A 229 -7.04 10.43 11.49
N LEU A 230 -6.94 11.49 12.28
CA LEU A 230 -6.19 11.48 13.54
C LEU A 230 -7.12 11.46 14.74
N THR A 231 -6.59 11.09 15.90
CA THR A 231 -7.28 11.15 17.18
C THR A 231 -6.55 12.05 18.15
N GLU A 232 -7.30 12.98 18.75
CA GLU A 232 -6.80 13.96 19.70
C GLU A 232 -7.34 13.69 21.09
N TYR A 233 -6.48 13.83 22.09
CA TYR A 233 -6.82 13.76 23.49
C TYR A 233 -6.06 14.83 24.27
N GLN A 234 -6.79 15.65 25.05
CA GLN A 234 -6.23 16.76 25.84
C GLN A 234 -5.31 17.70 25.04
N GLY A 235 -5.71 18.03 23.80
CA GLY A 235 -4.96 18.93 22.92
C GLY A 235 -3.70 18.32 22.27
N ARG A 236 -3.54 16.99 22.30
CA ARG A 236 -2.43 16.26 21.68
C ARG A 236 -2.93 15.18 20.74
N ILE A 237 -2.24 14.96 19.65
CA ILE A 237 -2.48 13.78 18.80
C ILE A 237 -1.92 12.55 19.50
N ILE A 238 -2.78 11.52 19.65
CA ILE A 238 -2.43 10.25 20.29
C ILE A 238 -2.51 9.04 19.35
N GLY A 239 -2.95 9.23 18.12
CA GLY A 239 -3.02 8.19 17.11
C GLY A 239 -3.56 8.70 15.80
N GLY A 240 -3.55 7.83 14.81
CA GLY A 240 -4.04 8.16 13.47
C GLY A 240 -4.00 6.98 12.51
N THR A 241 -4.79 7.09 11.45
CA THR A 241 -4.68 6.28 10.25
C THR A 241 -4.48 7.18 9.04
N VAL A 242 -3.59 6.77 8.16
CA VAL A 242 -3.31 7.43 6.88
C VAL A 242 -3.75 6.50 5.77
N CYS A 243 -4.72 6.96 5.00
CA CYS A 243 -5.33 6.19 3.94
C CYS A 243 -5.17 6.91 2.59
N VAL A 244 -5.30 6.14 1.51
CA VAL A 244 -5.51 6.67 0.16
C VAL A 244 -6.80 6.11 -0.42
N GLU A 245 -7.52 6.92 -1.17
CA GLU A 245 -8.87 6.63 -1.61
C GLU A 245 -8.93 6.43 -3.12
N LEU A 246 -9.53 5.33 -3.59
CA LEU A 246 -10.09 5.26 -4.92
C LEU A 246 -11.60 5.55 -4.78
N PRO A 247 -12.09 6.74 -5.16
CA PRO A 247 -13.45 7.19 -4.89
C PRO A 247 -14.53 6.20 -5.32
N ASN A 248 -15.55 6.02 -4.50
CA ASN A 248 -16.67 5.09 -4.68
C ASN A 248 -16.29 3.60 -4.74
N ARG A 249 -15.00 3.25 -4.51
CA ARG A 249 -14.52 1.86 -4.57
C ARG A 249 -13.87 1.41 -3.29
N ALA A 250 -12.72 1.97 -2.92
CA ALA A 250 -11.98 1.50 -1.76
C ALA A 250 -11.16 2.59 -1.08
N LEU A 251 -11.06 2.48 0.24
CA LEU A 251 -10.12 3.23 1.08
C LEU A 251 -9.04 2.26 1.59
N TYR A 252 -7.78 2.54 1.31
CA TYR A 252 -6.62 1.71 1.64
C TYR A 252 -5.89 2.26 2.87
N GLU A 253 -5.83 1.49 3.97
CA GLU A 253 -5.15 1.86 5.22
C GLU A 253 -3.62 1.68 5.09
N TRP A 254 -2.92 2.72 4.62
CA TRP A 254 -1.47 2.61 4.36
C TRP A 254 -0.63 2.62 5.63
N PHE A 255 -0.96 3.49 6.59
CA PHE A 255 -0.30 3.55 7.91
C PHE A 255 -1.34 3.74 9.01
N ALA A 256 -1.17 3.03 10.11
CA ALA A 256 -1.99 3.21 11.31
C ALA A 256 -1.14 3.01 12.56
N CYS A 257 -1.31 3.88 13.55
CA CYS A 257 -0.70 3.74 14.86
C CYS A 257 -1.45 4.52 15.92
N GLY A 258 -1.17 4.19 17.19
CA GLY A 258 -1.64 4.92 18.34
C GLY A 258 -0.79 4.62 19.58
N GLU A 259 -0.84 5.51 20.55
CA GLU A 259 -0.18 5.40 21.87
C GLU A 259 -0.95 4.46 22.80
N ASP A 260 -1.20 3.20 22.35
CA ASP A 260 -1.90 2.22 23.16
C ASP A 260 -1.12 1.89 24.45
N GLY A 261 -1.83 1.87 25.58
CA GLY A 261 -1.29 1.57 26.89
C GLY A 261 -0.61 2.77 27.59
N VAL A 262 -0.64 3.95 27.01
CA VAL A 262 -0.15 5.20 27.63
C VAL A 262 -1.24 5.79 28.54
N TYR A 263 -2.50 5.67 28.14
CA TYR A 263 -3.66 6.20 28.88
C TYR A 263 -4.58 5.04 29.28
N ASP A 264 -5.05 5.07 30.53
CA ASP A 264 -5.96 4.06 31.05
C ASP A 264 -7.29 4.08 30.28
N HIS A 265 -7.73 2.91 29.82
CA HIS A 265 -9.01 2.71 29.12
C HIS A 265 -9.17 3.45 27.78
N ILE A 266 -8.11 4.07 27.26
CA ILE A 266 -8.06 4.69 25.92
C ILE A 266 -7.32 3.76 24.96
N TYR A 267 -7.92 3.50 23.79
CA TYR A 267 -7.45 2.56 22.79
C TYR A 267 -7.26 3.27 21.43
N PRO A 268 -6.22 4.13 21.26
CA PRO A 268 -6.09 4.99 20.08
C PRO A 268 -6.02 4.24 18.77
N SER A 269 -5.21 3.15 18.68
CA SER A 269 -5.12 2.35 17.46
C SER A 269 -6.46 1.71 17.06
N CYS A 270 -7.25 1.26 18.06
CA CYS A 270 -8.56 0.70 17.81
C CYS A 270 -9.54 1.74 17.28
N TYR A 271 -9.57 2.91 17.91
CA TYR A 271 -10.49 3.97 17.56
C TYR A 271 -10.15 4.58 16.20
N THR A 272 -8.88 4.82 15.90
CA THR A 272 -8.43 5.37 14.61
C THR A 272 -8.76 4.46 13.44
N THR A 273 -8.49 3.14 13.55
CA THR A 273 -8.87 2.18 12.51
C THR A 273 -10.38 2.17 12.28
N TYR A 274 -11.18 2.21 13.36
CA TYR A 274 -12.64 2.33 13.24
C TYR A 274 -13.07 3.61 12.54
N LEU A 275 -12.44 4.75 12.84
CA LEU A 275 -12.72 6.02 12.16
C LEU A 275 -12.41 5.96 10.67
N GLY A 276 -11.33 5.28 10.26
CA GLY A 276 -11.01 5.02 8.87
C GLY A 276 -12.09 4.19 8.18
N ILE A 277 -12.53 3.10 8.81
CA ILE A 277 -13.60 2.23 8.29
C ILE A 277 -14.92 3.01 8.17
N LYS A 278 -15.27 3.78 9.20
CA LYS A 278 -16.48 4.62 9.20
C LYS A 278 -16.42 5.69 8.12
N TYR A 279 -15.29 6.36 7.96
CA TYR A 279 -15.07 7.33 6.89
C TYR A 279 -15.27 6.69 5.50
N ALA A 280 -14.75 5.49 5.27
CA ALA A 280 -14.95 4.77 4.01
C ALA A 280 -16.45 4.55 3.70
N ALA A 281 -17.24 4.13 4.71
CA ALA A 281 -18.69 3.97 4.56
C ALA A 281 -19.40 5.30 4.28
N GLU A 282 -19.03 6.39 4.97
CA GLU A 282 -19.61 7.71 4.82
C GLU A 282 -19.23 8.40 3.49
N SER A 283 -18.04 8.08 2.92
CA SER A 283 -17.56 8.60 1.64
C SER A 283 -18.03 7.82 0.41
N GLY A 284 -18.79 6.72 0.62
CA GLY A 284 -19.31 5.88 -0.46
C GLY A 284 -18.33 4.82 -0.97
N CYS A 285 -17.17 4.64 -0.33
CA CYS A 285 -16.29 3.50 -0.59
C CYS A 285 -16.99 2.20 -0.21
N GLN A 286 -16.87 1.18 -1.05
CA GLN A 286 -17.50 -0.13 -0.82
C GLN A 286 -16.64 -1.03 0.09
N ILE A 287 -15.34 -0.78 0.11
CA ILE A 287 -14.36 -1.60 0.83
C ILE A 287 -13.39 -0.68 1.58
N PHE A 288 -13.12 -1.03 2.85
CA PHE A 288 -11.92 -0.59 3.54
C PHE A 288 -10.88 -1.71 3.50
N ASP A 289 -9.80 -1.48 2.77
CA ASP A 289 -8.69 -2.43 2.63
C ASP A 289 -7.64 -2.17 3.71
N MET A 290 -7.43 -3.14 4.58
CA MET A 290 -6.48 -3.02 5.70
C MET A 290 -5.02 -3.27 5.31
N MET A 291 -4.70 -3.42 4.03
CA MET A 291 -3.35 -3.49 3.44
C MET A 291 -2.40 -4.51 4.07
N GLY A 292 -2.86 -5.75 4.18
CA GLY A 292 -2.00 -6.87 4.53
C GLY A 292 -2.16 -7.38 5.96
N ALA A 293 -2.18 -8.72 6.06
CA ALA A 293 -2.35 -9.48 7.28
C ALA A 293 -1.30 -10.60 7.44
N GLY A 294 -0.14 -10.43 6.79
CA GLY A 294 0.98 -11.36 6.85
C GLY A 294 0.80 -12.61 6.00
N LYS A 295 1.68 -13.58 6.18
CA LYS A 295 1.62 -14.85 5.48
C LYS A 295 0.71 -15.84 6.20
N PRO A 296 0.02 -16.76 5.48
CA PRO A 296 -0.89 -17.72 6.11
C PRO A 296 -0.24 -18.55 7.20
N GLU A 297 0.99 -19.03 6.97
CA GLU A 297 1.73 -19.92 7.84
C GLU A 297 2.39 -19.25 9.06
N GLU A 298 2.41 -17.94 9.13
CA GLU A 298 3.06 -17.19 10.22
C GLU A 298 2.03 -16.70 11.23
N ALA A 299 2.28 -16.90 12.54
CA ALA A 299 1.53 -16.22 13.59
C ALA A 299 1.79 -14.70 13.51
N TYR A 300 0.75 -13.89 13.46
CA TYR A 300 0.88 -12.46 13.24
C TYR A 300 -0.16 -11.67 14.03
N GLY A 301 0.27 -11.06 15.15
CA GLY A 301 -0.63 -10.34 16.08
C GLY A 301 -1.43 -9.20 15.43
N VAL A 302 -0.90 -8.58 14.35
CA VAL A 302 -1.65 -7.58 13.59
C VAL A 302 -2.85 -8.21 12.85
N ARG A 303 -2.74 -9.48 12.42
CA ARG A 303 -3.88 -10.23 11.86
C ARG A 303 -4.99 -10.38 12.87
N ASP A 304 -4.65 -10.76 14.11
CA ASP A 304 -5.63 -10.93 15.21
C ASP A 304 -6.27 -9.59 15.58
N PHE A 305 -5.51 -8.50 15.49
CA PHE A 305 -6.03 -7.15 15.69
C PHE A 305 -7.05 -6.80 14.60
N LYS A 306 -6.70 -7.00 13.32
CA LYS A 306 -7.52 -6.66 12.15
C LYS A 306 -8.80 -7.51 12.06
N ALA A 307 -8.71 -8.80 12.36
CA ALA A 307 -9.86 -9.73 12.34
C ALA A 307 -11.06 -9.25 13.21
N LYS A 308 -10.80 -8.45 14.24
CA LYS A 308 -11.85 -7.97 15.16
C LYS A 308 -12.67 -6.81 14.61
N PHE A 309 -12.32 -6.28 13.43
CA PHE A 309 -13.10 -5.22 12.76
C PHE A 309 -14.16 -5.75 11.79
N GLY A 310 -14.33 -7.09 11.70
CA GLY A 310 -15.43 -7.71 10.97
C GLY A 310 -15.20 -7.83 9.45
N GLY A 311 -13.95 -7.65 9.02
CA GLY A 311 -13.56 -7.84 7.62
C GLY A 311 -13.45 -9.31 7.21
N GLU A 312 -13.59 -9.56 5.90
CA GLU A 312 -13.31 -10.84 5.28
C GLU A 312 -11.78 -11.01 5.13
N LEU A 313 -11.29 -12.19 5.51
CA LEU A 313 -9.89 -12.57 5.27
C LEU A 313 -9.73 -13.08 3.85
N VAL A 314 -8.98 -12.36 3.03
CA VAL A 314 -8.71 -12.69 1.63
C VAL A 314 -7.25 -13.04 1.39
N GLU A 315 -6.97 -13.89 0.39
CA GLU A 315 -5.62 -14.22 -0.06
C GLU A 315 -5.45 -13.82 -1.53
N HIS A 316 -4.98 -12.60 -1.76
CA HIS A 316 -4.63 -12.14 -3.12
C HIS A 316 -3.15 -12.29 -3.44
N GLY A 317 -2.34 -12.56 -2.42
CA GLY A 317 -0.93 -12.88 -2.55
C GLY A 317 -0.06 -11.75 -3.09
N ARG A 318 1.10 -12.16 -3.54
CA ARG A 318 2.10 -11.30 -4.19
C ARG A 318 2.73 -12.06 -5.34
N PHE A 319 3.23 -11.32 -6.34
CA PHE A 319 4.11 -11.89 -7.35
C PHE A 319 5.51 -11.34 -7.19
N LEU A 320 6.50 -12.22 -7.20
CA LEU A 320 7.90 -11.89 -6.97
C LEU A 320 8.77 -12.33 -8.14
N CYS A 321 9.44 -11.39 -8.79
CA CYS A 321 10.47 -11.64 -9.79
C CYS A 321 11.84 -11.33 -9.20
N VAL A 322 12.63 -12.36 -8.91
CA VAL A 322 13.99 -12.23 -8.35
C VAL A 322 14.98 -12.00 -9.47
N ARG A 323 15.64 -10.82 -9.47
CA ARG A 323 16.60 -10.39 -10.50
C ARG A 323 18.06 -10.71 -10.12
N LYS A 324 18.37 -10.73 -8.82
CA LYS A 324 19.70 -11.04 -8.27
C LYS A 324 19.59 -12.10 -7.18
N PRO A 325 19.54 -13.39 -7.54
CA PRO A 325 19.23 -14.48 -6.60
C PRO A 325 20.16 -14.54 -5.37
N LEU A 326 21.46 -14.33 -5.56
CA LEU A 326 22.44 -14.34 -4.47
C LEU A 326 22.18 -13.23 -3.45
N LEU A 327 21.99 -11.98 -3.91
CA LEU A 327 21.70 -10.84 -3.03
C LEU A 327 20.35 -10.99 -2.35
N TYR A 328 19.35 -11.51 -3.06
CA TYR A 328 18.04 -11.80 -2.48
C TYR A 328 18.14 -12.81 -1.33
N TRP A 329 18.89 -13.90 -1.53
CA TRP A 329 19.09 -14.92 -0.51
C TRP A 329 19.84 -14.35 0.72
N ILE A 330 20.92 -13.59 0.52
CA ILE A 330 21.68 -12.92 1.59
C ILE A 330 20.76 -11.99 2.38
N GLY A 331 19.99 -11.13 1.70
CA GLY A 331 19.05 -10.19 2.34
C GLY A 331 17.98 -10.90 3.15
N LYS A 332 17.37 -11.98 2.61
CA LYS A 332 16.35 -12.79 3.29
C LYS A 332 16.90 -13.47 4.55
N THR A 333 18.13 -13.95 4.49
CA THR A 333 18.81 -14.61 5.63
C THR A 333 19.19 -13.58 6.71
N GLY A 334 19.73 -12.42 6.30
CA GLY A 334 20.06 -11.33 7.21
C GLY A 334 18.86 -10.81 7.99
N VAL A 335 17.74 -10.57 7.33
CA VAL A 335 16.48 -10.16 7.99
C VAL A 335 15.97 -11.21 8.98
N LYS A 336 16.09 -12.52 8.67
CA LYS A 336 15.70 -13.58 9.60
C LYS A 336 16.58 -13.60 10.86
N LEU A 337 17.86 -13.33 10.74
CA LEU A 337 18.79 -13.28 11.88
C LEU A 337 18.53 -12.04 12.76
N LEU A 338 18.23 -10.90 12.17
CA LEU A 338 17.90 -9.67 12.91
C LEU A 338 16.57 -9.74 13.68
N LYS A 339 15.58 -10.47 13.14
CA LYS A 339 14.28 -10.67 13.82
C LYS A 339 14.32 -11.70 14.96
N ARG A 340 15.38 -12.50 15.08
CA ARG A 340 15.56 -13.47 16.18
C ARG A 340 16.26 -12.87 17.42
N LYS A 341 16.76 -11.65 17.33
CA LYS A 341 17.28 -10.84 18.44
C LYS A 341 16.21 -9.83 18.87
#